data_f5d426dbf8a1746918e26c1a48a8ed7d
#
_entry.id   f5d426dbf8a1746918e26c1a48a8ed7d
#
_cell.length_a   1.000
_cell.length_b   1.000
_cell.length_c   1.000
_cell.angle_alpha   90.00
_cell.angle_beta   90.00
_cell.angle_gamma   90.00
#
_symmetry.space_group_name_H-M   'P 1'
#
loop_
_entity.id
_entity.type
_entity.pdbx_description
1 polymer ?
#
loop_
_entity_poly.entity_id
_entity_poly.type
_entity_poly.pdbx_seq_one_letter_code
_entity_poly.pdbx_strand_id
1 'polypeptide(L)'
;MSVPYARGVDGVRMDACNYHFHDTELRSNPPALTRDTASVTDVNPYGMQAHIYDKTRPENIAFLQKVRTLLNEYSAVSIGEVGADDALACMAEYTADGDKLHMAYSFNLLTPQFTAAH
;
A
#
# COMPACT_ATOMS: atom_id res chain seq x y z
N MET A 1 16.10 -9.41 1.08
CA MET A 1 15.58 -8.44 2.07
C MET A 1 16.36 -8.39 3.40
N SER A 2 16.98 -9.50 3.86
CA SER A 2 17.74 -9.55 5.12
C SER A 2 19.04 -8.72 5.15
N VAL A 3 19.67 -8.48 4.00
CA VAL A 3 20.99 -7.82 3.91
C VAL A 3 21.05 -6.41 4.53
N PRO A 4 20.06 -5.51 4.37
CA PRO A 4 20.09 -4.19 5.02
C PRO A 4 20.14 -4.30 6.55
N TYR A 5 19.35 -5.19 7.14
CA TYR A 5 19.27 -5.37 8.59
C TYR A 5 20.54 -5.97 9.18
N ALA A 6 21.17 -6.90 8.49
CA ALA A 6 22.49 -7.43 8.87
C ALA A 6 23.60 -6.35 8.86
N ARG A 7 23.34 -5.18 8.23
CA ARG A 7 24.21 -4.00 8.21
C ARG A 7 23.80 -2.91 9.19
N GLY A 8 22.86 -3.17 10.11
CA GLY A 8 22.46 -2.24 11.16
C GLY A 8 21.36 -1.27 10.77
N VAL A 9 20.49 -1.62 9.81
CA VAL A 9 19.30 -0.83 9.49
C VAL A 9 18.19 -1.19 10.49
N ASP A 10 17.67 -0.20 11.22
CA ASP A 10 16.67 -0.37 12.28
C ASP A 10 15.21 -0.33 11.77
N GLY A 11 15.01 0.09 10.53
CA GLY A 11 13.68 0.13 9.94
C GLY A 11 13.70 0.44 8.45
N VAL A 12 12.56 0.26 7.81
CA VAL A 12 12.38 0.50 6.38
C VAL A 12 11.06 1.20 6.09
N ARG A 13 11.08 2.06 5.09
CA ARG A 13 9.88 2.50 4.39
C ARG A 13 9.66 1.59 3.19
N MET A 14 8.49 1.01 3.11
CA MET A 14 8.06 0.19 1.97
C MET A 14 7.25 1.06 1.01
N ASP A 15 7.86 1.36 -0.13
CA ASP A 15 7.24 2.14 -1.19
C ASP A 15 6.12 1.36 -1.86
N ALA A 16 4.99 2.02 -2.15
CA ALA A 16 3.85 1.44 -2.87
C ALA A 16 3.52 0.01 -2.40
N CYS A 17 3.43 -0.21 -1.08
CA CYS A 17 3.42 -1.55 -0.49
C CYS A 17 2.19 -2.39 -0.83
N ASN A 18 1.14 -1.81 -1.42
CA ASN A 18 -0.03 -2.52 -1.93
C ASN A 18 0.09 -2.96 -3.40
N TYR A 19 1.22 -2.71 -4.07
CA TYR A 19 1.48 -3.07 -5.47
C TYR A 19 2.41 -4.28 -5.64
N HIS A 20 2.77 -5.00 -4.58
CA HIS A 20 3.71 -6.12 -4.66
C HIS A 20 3.19 -7.32 -5.45
N PHE A 21 1.87 -7.43 -5.62
CA PHE A 21 1.24 -8.54 -6.31
C PHE A 21 0.28 -8.03 -7.39
N HIS A 22 0.26 -8.75 -8.49
CA HIS A 22 -0.65 -8.59 -9.60
C HIS A 22 -1.40 -9.89 -9.87
N ASP A 23 -2.42 -9.83 -10.69
CA ASP A 23 -3.15 -11.00 -11.13
C ASP A 23 -2.26 -11.94 -11.95
N THR A 24 -2.19 -13.21 -11.55
CA THR A 24 -1.33 -14.20 -12.22
C THR A 24 -1.82 -14.59 -13.62
N GLU A 25 -3.10 -14.36 -13.91
CA GLU A 25 -3.68 -14.58 -15.24
C GLU A 25 -3.47 -13.37 -16.17
N LEU A 26 -2.86 -12.27 -15.65
CA LEU A 26 -2.58 -11.04 -16.37
C LEU A 26 -3.83 -10.42 -17.02
N ARG A 27 -4.97 -10.52 -16.36
CA ARG A 27 -6.22 -9.90 -16.82
C ARG A 27 -6.10 -8.39 -16.82
N SER A 28 -6.71 -7.77 -17.83
CA SER A 28 -6.77 -6.31 -17.90
C SER A 28 -7.74 -5.75 -16.86
N ASN A 29 -7.37 -4.63 -16.24
CA ASN A 29 -8.29 -3.90 -15.38
C ASN A 29 -9.53 -3.45 -16.15
N PRO A 30 -10.74 -3.57 -15.60
CA PRO A 30 -11.94 -3.06 -16.23
C PRO A 30 -11.99 -1.52 -16.19
N PRO A 31 -12.81 -0.86 -17.01
CA PRO A 31 -13.04 0.57 -16.92
C PRO A 31 -13.55 0.96 -15.53
N ALA A 32 -13.07 2.10 -15.01
CA ALA A 32 -13.59 2.68 -13.76
C ALA A 32 -15.02 3.19 -13.99
N LEU A 33 -15.94 2.86 -13.09
CA LEU A 33 -17.30 3.39 -13.10
C LEU A 33 -17.38 4.83 -12.63
N THR A 34 -16.48 5.19 -11.70
CA THR A 34 -16.32 6.55 -11.18
C THR A 34 -14.84 6.90 -11.22
N ARG A 35 -14.52 8.16 -11.53
CA ARG A 35 -13.14 8.65 -11.49
C ARG A 35 -12.88 9.37 -10.17
N ASP A 36 -11.82 9.00 -9.49
CA ASP A 36 -11.26 9.84 -8.44
C ASP A 36 -10.45 10.97 -9.08
N THR A 37 -11.06 12.16 -9.18
CA THR A 37 -10.41 13.36 -9.71
C THR A 37 -9.65 14.14 -8.66
N ALA A 38 -9.72 13.74 -7.39
CA ALA A 38 -9.01 14.42 -6.31
C ALA A 38 -7.51 14.10 -6.30
N SER A 39 -7.17 12.84 -6.58
CA SER A 39 -5.78 12.36 -6.59
C SER A 39 -5.19 12.15 -7.98
N VAL A 40 -6.03 12.02 -9.01
CA VAL A 40 -5.60 11.75 -10.40
C VAL A 40 -6.27 12.73 -11.36
N THR A 41 -5.50 13.40 -12.20
CA THR A 41 -6.05 14.34 -13.18
C THR A 41 -6.95 13.64 -14.20
N ASP A 42 -7.99 14.33 -14.70
CA ASP A 42 -8.97 13.80 -15.66
C ASP A 42 -8.35 13.20 -16.94
N VAL A 43 -7.18 13.68 -17.33
CA VAL A 43 -6.47 13.23 -18.52
C VAL A 43 -5.55 12.04 -18.27
N ASN A 44 -5.36 11.63 -17.01
CA ASN A 44 -4.47 10.52 -16.68
C ASN A 44 -5.17 9.17 -16.95
N PRO A 45 -4.65 8.34 -17.89
CA PRO A 45 -5.22 7.04 -18.20
C PRO A 45 -5.33 6.10 -16.98
N TYR A 46 -4.48 6.26 -15.98
CA TYR A 46 -4.54 5.49 -14.75
C TYR A 46 -5.93 5.58 -14.09
N GLY A 47 -6.48 6.78 -13.95
CA GLY A 47 -7.80 6.99 -13.36
C GLY A 47 -8.98 6.51 -14.21
N MET A 48 -8.74 6.00 -15.42
CA MET A 48 -9.79 5.45 -16.29
C MET A 48 -10.07 3.97 -16.04
N GLN A 49 -9.29 3.31 -15.19
CA GLN A 49 -9.38 1.89 -14.91
C GLN A 49 -9.70 1.63 -13.43
N ALA A 50 -10.47 0.58 -13.15
CA ALA A 50 -10.62 0.05 -11.80
C ALA A 50 -9.47 -0.94 -11.53
N HIS A 51 -8.54 -0.54 -10.67
CA HIS A 51 -7.29 -1.27 -10.40
C HIS A 51 -7.51 -2.46 -9.47
N ILE A 52 -8.19 -3.50 -9.95
CA ILE A 52 -8.53 -4.70 -9.18
C ILE A 52 -7.57 -5.86 -9.41
N TYR A 53 -6.74 -5.79 -10.46
CA TYR A 53 -5.82 -6.86 -10.84
C TYR A 53 -4.34 -6.52 -10.65
N ASP A 54 -3.99 -5.27 -10.44
CA ASP A 54 -2.61 -4.79 -10.39
C ASP A 54 -2.20 -4.15 -9.06
N LYS A 55 -3.14 -3.98 -8.12
CA LYS A 55 -2.83 -3.51 -6.76
C LYS A 55 -3.78 -4.09 -5.71
N THR A 56 -3.40 -3.97 -4.45
CA THR A 56 -4.21 -4.32 -3.26
C THR A 56 -4.73 -5.76 -3.33
N ARG A 57 -3.90 -6.65 -3.86
CA ARG A 57 -4.25 -8.07 -4.01
C ARG A 57 -4.21 -8.77 -2.65
N PRO A 58 -5.13 -9.74 -2.40
CA PRO A 58 -5.18 -10.44 -1.12
C PRO A 58 -3.91 -11.24 -0.81
N GLU A 59 -3.16 -11.67 -1.82
CA GLU A 59 -1.89 -12.38 -1.66
C GLU A 59 -0.84 -11.53 -0.93
N ASN A 60 -0.98 -10.20 -0.95
CA ASN A 60 -0.06 -9.28 -0.30
C ASN A 60 -0.07 -9.43 1.24
N ILE A 61 -1.19 -9.85 1.83
CA ILE A 61 -1.30 -10.06 3.29
C ILE A 61 -0.26 -11.08 3.75
N ALA A 62 -0.23 -12.26 3.12
CA ALA A 62 0.73 -13.30 3.47
C ALA A 62 2.19 -12.87 3.27
N PHE A 63 2.44 -12.00 2.29
CA PHE A 63 3.75 -11.42 2.07
C PHE A 63 4.15 -10.46 3.19
N LEU A 64 3.26 -9.56 3.60
CA LEU A 64 3.50 -8.62 4.70
C LEU A 64 3.74 -9.35 6.03
N GLN A 65 3.05 -10.47 6.26
CA GLN A 65 3.31 -11.33 7.43
C GLN A 65 4.71 -11.94 7.42
N LYS A 66 5.19 -12.38 6.25
CA LYS A 66 6.58 -12.87 6.10
C LYS A 66 7.60 -11.74 6.35
N VAL A 67 7.32 -10.54 5.83
CA VAL A 67 8.15 -9.36 6.09
C VAL A 67 8.19 -9.06 7.59
N ARG A 68 7.05 -9.10 8.27
CA ARG A 68 6.98 -8.86 9.72
C ARG A 68 7.81 -9.89 10.50
N THR A 69 7.72 -11.16 10.13
CA THR A 69 8.51 -12.22 10.77
C THR A 69 10.01 -11.90 10.67
N LEU A 70 10.48 -11.51 9.48
CA LEU A 70 11.86 -11.11 9.28
C LEU A 70 12.22 -9.86 10.11
N LEU A 71 11.37 -8.85 10.15
CA LEU A 71 11.61 -7.62 10.93
C LEU A 71 11.77 -7.93 12.42
N ASN A 72 10.95 -8.84 12.95
CA ASN A 72 11.03 -9.24 14.35
C ASN A 72 12.37 -9.89 14.70
N GLU A 73 12.99 -10.66 13.77
CA GLU A 73 14.32 -11.25 13.97
C GLU A 73 15.42 -10.20 14.19
N TYR A 74 15.24 -9.01 13.61
CA TYR A 74 16.21 -7.90 13.69
C TYR A 74 15.76 -6.76 14.60
N SER A 75 14.65 -6.91 15.32
CA SER A 75 14.03 -5.84 16.12
C SER A 75 13.81 -4.55 15.31
N ALA A 76 13.51 -4.70 14.03
CA ALA A 76 13.36 -3.60 13.09
C ALA A 76 11.89 -3.25 12.86
N VAL A 77 11.63 -2.03 12.40
CA VAL A 77 10.28 -1.51 12.16
C VAL A 77 10.02 -1.28 10.66
N SER A 78 8.74 -1.22 10.29
CA SER A 78 8.31 -0.85 8.94
C SER A 78 7.24 0.22 8.95
N ILE A 79 7.29 1.09 7.93
CA ILE A 79 6.20 1.98 7.55
C ILE A 79 5.88 1.77 6.09
N GLY A 80 4.61 1.51 5.76
CA GLY A 80 4.16 1.26 4.39
C GLY A 80 3.48 2.48 3.78
N GLU A 81 3.79 2.78 2.52
CA GLU A 81 3.04 3.72 1.70
C GLU A 81 1.91 2.98 1.00
N VAL A 82 0.67 3.44 1.19
CA VAL A 82 -0.54 2.80 0.66
C VAL A 82 -1.24 3.74 -0.32
N GLY A 83 -1.27 3.34 -1.60
CA GLY A 83 -2.00 4.02 -2.67
C GLY A 83 -3.26 3.23 -3.10
N ALA A 84 -4.12 2.87 -2.15
CA ALA A 84 -5.36 2.12 -2.40
C ALA A 84 -6.55 3.06 -2.64
N ASP A 85 -7.58 2.55 -3.33
CA ASP A 85 -8.83 3.29 -3.57
C ASP A 85 -9.58 3.54 -2.24
N ASP A 86 -9.64 2.54 -1.35
CA ASP A 86 -9.99 2.70 0.05
C ASP A 86 -8.72 2.60 0.91
N ALA A 87 -7.98 3.69 0.97
CA ALA A 87 -6.69 3.72 1.65
C ALA A 87 -6.82 3.50 3.17
N LEU A 88 -7.90 3.98 3.79
CA LEU A 88 -8.09 3.83 5.23
C LEU A 88 -8.34 2.37 5.62
N ALA A 89 -9.23 1.67 4.89
CA ALA A 89 -9.48 0.25 5.11
C ALA A 89 -8.22 -0.58 4.84
N CYS A 90 -7.51 -0.30 3.76
CA CYS A 90 -6.26 -1.00 3.41
C CYS A 90 -5.17 -0.79 4.47
N MET A 91 -4.98 0.44 4.97
CA MET A 91 -4.03 0.70 6.05
C MET A 91 -4.41 -0.02 7.34
N ALA A 92 -5.70 -0.03 7.69
CA ALA A 92 -6.19 -0.75 8.86
C ALA A 92 -5.90 -2.25 8.74
N GLU A 93 -6.20 -2.86 7.59
CA GLU A 93 -5.90 -4.27 7.33
C GLU A 93 -4.39 -4.57 7.40
N TYR A 94 -3.57 -3.72 6.81
CA TYR A 94 -2.11 -3.93 6.73
C TYR A 94 -1.38 -3.70 8.05
N THR A 95 -2.01 -3.04 9.02
CA THR A 95 -1.44 -2.80 10.35
C THR A 95 -2.15 -3.54 11.48
N ALA A 96 -3.24 -4.25 11.19
CA ALA A 96 -3.98 -5.02 12.19
C ALA A 96 -3.16 -6.20 12.75
N ASP A 97 -3.61 -6.72 13.89
CA ASP A 97 -3.17 -7.99 14.52
C ASP A 97 -1.69 -8.07 14.92
N GLY A 98 -0.90 -7.01 14.67
CA GLY A 98 0.51 -6.96 15.04
C GLY A 98 1.42 -7.93 14.26
N ASP A 99 0.95 -8.50 13.16
CA ASP A 99 1.64 -9.52 12.36
C ASP A 99 2.00 -9.04 10.93
N LYS A 100 1.73 -7.78 10.59
CA LYS A 100 2.03 -7.15 9.29
C LYS A 100 2.86 -5.89 9.50
N LEU A 101 2.55 -4.80 8.82
CA LEU A 101 3.26 -3.53 8.99
C LEU A 101 3.13 -2.98 10.42
N HIS A 102 4.13 -2.26 10.88
CA HIS A 102 4.05 -1.53 12.15
C HIS A 102 3.25 -0.25 12.01
N MET A 103 3.40 0.42 10.86
CA MET A 103 2.75 1.70 10.54
C MET A 103 2.44 1.75 9.05
N ALA A 104 1.46 2.56 8.69
CA ALA A 104 1.15 2.87 7.30
C ALA A 104 0.74 4.34 7.16
N TYR A 105 0.90 4.90 5.97
CA TYR A 105 0.36 6.19 5.59
C TYR A 105 -0.18 6.14 4.16
N SER A 106 -1.06 7.07 3.84
CA SER A 106 -1.69 7.20 2.52
C SER A 106 -1.57 8.61 1.98
N PHE A 107 -2.12 8.82 0.79
CA PHE A 107 -2.17 10.12 0.13
C PHE A 107 -3.42 10.95 0.47
N ASN A 108 -4.22 10.53 1.43
CA ASN A 108 -5.48 11.21 1.79
C ASN A 108 -5.29 12.69 2.18
N LEU A 109 -4.12 13.05 2.70
CA LEU A 109 -3.78 14.44 3.04
C LEU A 109 -3.16 15.24 1.87
N LEU A 110 -2.94 14.61 0.71
CA LEU A 110 -2.50 15.30 -0.51
C LEU A 110 -3.72 15.91 -1.22
N THR A 111 -4.23 16.98 -0.68
CA THR A 111 -5.41 17.71 -1.15
C THR A 111 -5.14 19.21 -1.12
N PRO A 112 -5.72 19.99 -2.04
CA PRO A 112 -5.65 21.44 -1.98
C PRO A 112 -6.45 22.02 -0.80
N GLN A 113 -7.31 21.22 -0.16
CA GLN A 113 -8.08 21.62 1.01
C GLN A 113 -7.28 21.35 2.28
N PHE A 114 -7.02 22.41 3.03
CA PHE A 114 -6.33 22.34 4.33
C PHE A 114 -7.26 22.93 5.40
N THR A 115 -8.19 22.12 5.89
CA THR A 115 -9.17 22.50 6.90
C THR A 115 -9.26 21.44 8.00
N ALA A 116 -9.74 21.84 9.19
CA ALA A 116 -9.94 20.91 10.29
C ALA A 116 -11.07 19.87 10.04
N ALA A 117 -11.87 20.07 9.00
CA ALA A 117 -12.97 19.17 8.62
C ALA A 117 -12.55 18.13 7.55
N HIS A 118 -11.31 18.18 7.05
CA HIS A 118 -10.80 17.28 6.02
C HIS A 118 -10.19 16.02 6.63
#